data_1f9cadcec3b4dfa07b8f8221a8007247
#
_entry.id   1f9cadcec3b4dfa07b8f8221a8007247
#
_cell.length_a   1.000
_cell.length_b   1.000
_cell.length_c   1.000
_cell.angle_alpha   90.00
_cell.angle_beta   90.00
_cell.angle_gamma   90.00
#
_symmetry.space_group_name_H-M   'P 1'
#
loop_
_entity.id
_entity.type
_entity.pdbx_description
1 polymer ?
#
loop_
_entity_poly.entity_id
_entity_poly.type
_entity_poly.pdbx_seq_one_letter_code
_entity_poly.pdbx_strand_id
1 'polypeptide(L)'
;MRKSENLLAVLVASLLMAGCVTTTTTTNSTPSPADADKGNAADLNYQLGARYYRNGNYELARDRLLGSIELDPKNAVAHYTLALTYEKLENLRLATDSYEKAVQIAPRDFNVQNAYAVFLCNYREFDAAREQFDRAIKVTENDNSESTMTNAGVCMMQKPDHELAESYFRQALARKPNYSEALLQLSVLKFSTEDYLAARAFLQRYLGSNVPSADILYLGVRIEEKLGDDRARTEYSDQILREFPTSSEARKILESG
;
A
#
# COMPACT_ATOMS: atom_id res chain seq x y z
N MET A 1 41.12 -25.19 86.76
CA MET A 1 41.71 -26.47 86.44
C MET A 1 41.51 -26.82 84.98
N ARG A 2 42.66 -27.03 84.30
CA ARG A 2 42.93 -27.87 83.11
C ARG A 2 41.94 -27.73 81.93
N LYS A 3 42.41 -27.10 80.81
CA LYS A 3 43.15 -27.73 79.70
C LYS A 3 42.25 -28.64 78.83
N SER A 4 42.05 -28.33 77.60
CA SER A 4 42.75 -29.01 76.52
C SER A 4 42.43 -28.30 75.17
N GLU A 5 43.53 -28.07 74.50
CA GLU A 5 43.54 -27.60 73.08
C GLU A 5 43.08 -28.73 72.15
N ASN A 6 42.43 -28.40 71.08
CA ASN A 6 42.49 -29.22 69.87
C ASN A 6 42.50 -28.31 68.65
N LEU A 7 43.64 -28.29 68.01
CA LEU A 7 43.87 -27.78 66.67
C LEU A 7 43.03 -28.59 65.68
N LEU A 8 42.26 -27.94 64.88
CA LEU A 8 41.75 -28.55 63.68
C LEU A 8 42.14 -27.68 62.47
N ALA A 9 43.00 -28.27 61.68
CA ALA A 9 43.52 -27.72 60.44
C ALA A 9 42.39 -27.60 59.43
N VAL A 10 42.09 -26.38 58.97
CA VAL A 10 41.18 -26.12 57.87
C VAL A 10 42.00 -26.18 56.59
N LEU A 11 41.79 -27.24 55.81
CA LEU A 11 42.24 -27.37 54.42
C LEU A 11 41.40 -26.47 53.56
N VAL A 12 41.98 -25.38 53.05
CA VAL A 12 41.40 -24.53 52.03
C VAL A 12 41.62 -25.21 50.69
N ALA A 13 40.61 -25.91 50.21
CA ALA A 13 40.55 -26.39 48.83
C ALA A 13 40.17 -25.20 47.88
N SER A 14 41.18 -24.67 47.20
CA SER A 14 41.02 -23.68 46.15
C SER A 14 40.41 -24.35 44.92
N LEU A 15 39.11 -24.21 44.75
CA LEU A 15 38.44 -24.55 43.48
C LEU A 15 38.75 -23.45 42.43
N LEU A 16 39.62 -23.75 41.49
CA LEU A 16 39.84 -22.98 40.28
C LEU A 16 38.64 -23.21 39.38
N MET A 17 37.67 -22.29 39.40
CA MET A 17 36.65 -22.21 38.39
C MET A 17 37.26 -21.58 37.12
N ALA A 18 37.63 -22.41 36.16
CA ALA A 18 37.93 -21.97 34.80
C ALA A 18 36.61 -21.53 34.15
N GLY A 19 36.26 -20.27 34.29
CA GLY A 19 35.17 -19.65 33.52
C GLY A 19 35.57 -19.56 32.06
N CYS A 20 34.94 -20.36 31.19
CA CYS A 20 34.97 -20.11 29.76
C CYS A 20 34.26 -18.78 29.48
N VAL A 21 35.05 -17.72 29.34
CA VAL A 21 34.55 -16.46 28.77
C VAL A 21 34.34 -16.70 27.29
N THR A 22 33.11 -17.01 26.89
CA THR A 22 32.67 -16.92 25.49
C THR A 22 32.62 -15.45 25.13
N THR A 23 33.69 -14.91 24.59
CA THR A 23 33.69 -13.62 23.88
C THR A 23 32.88 -13.81 22.62
N THR A 24 31.60 -13.40 22.67
CA THR A 24 30.81 -13.14 21.46
C THR A 24 31.42 -11.90 20.79
N THR A 25 32.40 -12.12 19.92
CA THR A 25 32.84 -11.11 18.97
C THR A 25 31.70 -10.88 18.02
N THR A 26 30.85 -9.86 18.27
CA THR A 26 30.06 -9.22 17.22
C THR A 26 31.06 -8.59 16.27
N THR A 27 31.41 -9.33 15.23
CA THR A 27 32.14 -8.77 14.10
C THR A 27 31.20 -7.84 13.39
N ASN A 28 31.20 -6.56 13.75
CA ASN A 28 30.81 -5.50 12.83
C ASN A 28 31.86 -5.52 11.72
N SER A 29 31.66 -6.41 10.75
CA SER A 29 32.48 -6.43 9.55
C SER A 29 32.11 -5.18 8.76
N THR A 30 32.95 -4.16 8.81
CA THR A 30 32.95 -3.10 7.81
C THR A 30 33.06 -3.78 6.44
N PRO A 31 32.17 -3.46 5.49
CA PRO A 31 32.24 -4.04 4.14
C PRO A 31 33.63 -3.89 3.56
N SER A 32 34.11 -4.92 2.88
CA SER A 32 35.39 -4.79 2.15
C SER A 32 35.28 -3.74 1.06
N PRO A 33 36.35 -3.10 0.61
CA PRO A 33 36.31 -2.17 -0.52
C PRO A 33 35.64 -2.78 -1.77
N ALA A 34 35.84 -4.07 -2.02
CA ALA A 34 35.20 -4.78 -3.13
C ALA A 34 33.67 -4.94 -2.93
N ASP A 35 33.20 -5.11 -1.69
CA ASP A 35 31.77 -5.18 -1.38
C ASP A 35 31.11 -3.80 -1.44
N ALA A 36 31.85 -2.75 -1.06
CA ALA A 36 31.40 -1.36 -1.21
C ALA A 36 31.28 -0.98 -2.70
N ASP A 37 32.22 -1.40 -3.56
CA ASP A 37 32.14 -1.17 -5.01
C ASP A 37 30.97 -1.91 -5.65
N LYS A 38 30.69 -3.14 -5.23
CA LYS A 38 29.50 -3.88 -5.69
C LYS A 38 28.20 -3.22 -5.23
N GLY A 39 28.12 -2.76 -3.99
CA GLY A 39 26.97 -2.04 -3.48
C GLY A 39 26.69 -0.75 -4.25
N ASN A 40 27.73 0.03 -4.54
CA ASN A 40 27.63 1.24 -5.36
C ASN A 40 27.16 0.91 -6.79
N ALA A 41 27.66 -0.17 -7.39
CA ALA A 41 27.26 -0.60 -8.74
C ALA A 41 25.81 -1.12 -8.75
N ALA A 42 25.36 -1.84 -7.71
CA ALA A 42 23.98 -2.29 -7.55
C ALA A 42 23.03 -1.09 -7.46
N ASP A 43 23.36 -0.10 -6.63
CA ASP A 43 22.55 1.11 -6.47
C ASP A 43 22.48 1.93 -7.76
N LEU A 44 23.60 2.12 -8.46
CA LEU A 44 23.63 2.79 -9.75
C LEU A 44 22.73 2.10 -10.79
N ASN A 45 22.79 0.77 -10.88
CA ASN A 45 21.93 0.01 -11.77
C ASN A 45 20.46 0.17 -11.38
N TYR A 46 20.12 0.13 -10.08
CA TYR A 46 18.77 0.40 -9.60
C TYR A 46 18.29 1.80 -10.02
N GLN A 47 19.09 2.84 -9.76
CA GLN A 47 18.72 4.23 -10.10
C GLN A 47 18.48 4.40 -11.60
N LEU A 48 19.33 3.80 -12.43
CA LEU A 48 19.16 3.81 -13.89
C LEU A 48 17.89 3.06 -14.30
N GLY A 49 17.64 1.88 -13.72
CA GLY A 49 16.45 1.08 -13.98
C GLY A 49 15.17 1.83 -13.61
N ALA A 50 15.14 2.41 -12.41
CA ALA A 50 14.01 3.22 -11.94
C ALA A 50 13.77 4.47 -12.81
N ARG A 51 14.85 5.09 -13.33
CA ARG A 51 14.75 6.20 -14.28
C ARG A 51 14.19 5.75 -15.62
N TYR A 52 14.65 4.63 -16.17
CA TYR A 52 14.10 4.06 -17.41
C TYR A 52 12.63 3.69 -17.25
N TYR A 53 12.24 3.09 -16.13
CA TYR A 53 10.85 2.81 -15.82
C TYR A 53 9.97 4.08 -15.87
N ARG A 54 10.38 5.15 -15.18
CA ARG A 54 9.66 6.44 -15.19
C ARG A 54 9.54 7.06 -16.58
N ASN A 55 10.51 6.80 -17.45
CA ASN A 55 10.52 7.29 -18.83
C ASN A 55 9.77 6.38 -19.82
N GLY A 56 9.17 5.28 -19.36
CA GLY A 56 8.46 4.32 -20.20
C GLY A 56 9.34 3.35 -20.98
N ASN A 57 10.66 3.34 -20.75
CA ASN A 57 11.62 2.45 -21.42
C ASN A 57 11.75 1.13 -20.61
N TYR A 58 10.69 0.32 -20.63
CA TYR A 58 10.53 -0.82 -19.73
C TYR A 58 11.55 -1.94 -19.96
N GLU A 59 11.97 -2.21 -21.20
CA GLU A 59 13.02 -3.19 -21.50
C GLU A 59 14.37 -2.79 -20.92
N LEU A 60 14.76 -1.52 -21.05
CA LEU A 60 15.99 -1.01 -20.46
C LEU A 60 15.89 -0.97 -18.92
N ALA A 61 14.71 -0.66 -18.39
CA ALA A 61 14.47 -0.72 -16.96
C ALA A 61 14.70 -2.13 -16.43
N ARG A 62 14.09 -3.15 -17.06
CA ARG A 62 14.26 -4.55 -16.72
C ARG A 62 15.75 -4.94 -16.69
N ASP A 63 16.50 -4.63 -17.75
CA ASP A 63 17.89 -5.05 -17.86
C ASP A 63 18.77 -4.43 -16.76
N ARG A 64 18.53 -3.14 -16.43
CA ARG A 64 19.25 -2.47 -15.34
C ARG A 64 18.85 -2.99 -13.96
N LEU A 65 17.55 -3.26 -13.73
CA LEU A 65 17.07 -3.81 -12.47
C LEU A 65 17.58 -5.23 -12.25
N LEU A 66 17.63 -6.07 -13.27
CA LEU A 66 18.25 -7.40 -13.17
C LEU A 66 19.74 -7.27 -12.84
N GLY A 67 20.48 -6.35 -13.46
CA GLY A 67 21.88 -6.09 -13.10
C GLY A 67 22.06 -5.58 -11.66
N SER A 68 21.10 -4.80 -11.12
CA SER A 68 21.11 -4.43 -9.71
C SER A 68 20.92 -5.64 -8.80
N ILE A 69 19.95 -6.51 -9.10
CA ILE A 69 19.61 -7.71 -8.33
C ILE A 69 20.73 -8.76 -8.39
N GLU A 70 21.45 -8.86 -9.50
CA GLU A 70 22.61 -9.73 -9.61
C GLU A 70 23.73 -9.32 -8.64
N LEU A 71 23.93 -8.02 -8.47
CA LEU A 71 24.94 -7.45 -7.55
C LEU A 71 24.47 -7.45 -6.09
N ASP A 72 23.18 -7.15 -5.85
CA ASP A 72 22.54 -7.19 -4.54
C ASP A 72 21.17 -7.91 -4.61
N PRO A 73 21.16 -9.23 -4.41
CA PRO A 73 19.92 -10.02 -4.42
C PRO A 73 18.92 -9.69 -3.29
N LYS A 74 19.35 -8.90 -2.29
CA LYS A 74 18.51 -8.48 -1.17
C LYS A 74 17.94 -7.07 -1.32
N ASN A 75 18.12 -6.45 -2.47
CA ASN A 75 17.56 -5.15 -2.76
C ASN A 75 16.02 -5.27 -3.03
N ALA A 76 15.22 -5.15 -1.97
CA ALA A 76 13.76 -5.25 -2.06
C ALA A 76 13.17 -4.23 -3.03
N VAL A 77 13.73 -3.01 -3.08
CA VAL A 77 13.24 -1.93 -3.93
C VAL A 77 13.52 -2.22 -5.41
N ALA A 78 14.65 -2.88 -5.72
CA ALA A 78 14.95 -3.32 -7.08
C ALA A 78 13.97 -4.42 -7.54
N HIS A 79 13.69 -5.43 -6.68
CA HIS A 79 12.68 -6.45 -6.96
C HIS A 79 11.28 -5.83 -7.15
N TYR A 80 10.88 -4.89 -6.29
CA TYR A 80 9.61 -4.19 -6.41
C TYR A 80 9.50 -3.40 -7.72
N THR A 81 10.53 -2.63 -8.07
CA THR A 81 10.53 -1.86 -9.32
C THR A 81 10.55 -2.77 -10.54
N LEU A 82 11.21 -3.93 -10.44
CA LEU A 82 11.19 -4.96 -11.48
C LEU A 82 9.79 -5.57 -11.65
N ALA A 83 9.06 -5.80 -10.55
CA ALA A 83 7.68 -6.25 -10.60
C ALA A 83 6.79 -5.26 -11.37
N LEU A 84 6.86 -3.97 -11.04
CA LEU A 84 6.16 -2.90 -11.78
C LEU A 84 6.57 -2.85 -13.25
N THR A 85 7.85 -3.12 -13.54
CA THR A 85 8.36 -3.16 -14.91
C THR A 85 7.77 -4.32 -15.69
N TYR A 86 7.69 -5.51 -15.08
CA TYR A 86 7.07 -6.67 -15.70
C TYR A 86 5.55 -6.52 -15.89
N GLU A 87 4.86 -5.79 -15.01
CA GLU A 87 3.45 -5.42 -15.26
C GLU A 87 3.32 -4.62 -16.56
N LYS A 88 4.19 -3.63 -16.78
CA LYS A 88 4.18 -2.81 -18.00
C LYS A 88 4.57 -3.59 -19.25
N LEU A 89 5.35 -4.64 -19.09
CA LEU A 89 5.72 -5.59 -20.15
C LEU A 89 4.72 -6.75 -20.29
N GLU A 90 3.60 -6.70 -19.57
CA GLU A 90 2.53 -7.71 -19.55
C GLU A 90 3.03 -9.14 -19.21
N ASN A 91 4.17 -9.24 -18.52
CA ASN A 91 4.72 -10.52 -18.06
C ASN A 91 4.29 -10.81 -16.63
N LEU A 92 3.05 -11.25 -16.47
CA LEU A 92 2.39 -11.40 -15.17
C LEU A 92 3.10 -12.40 -14.24
N ARG A 93 3.62 -13.50 -14.77
CA ARG A 93 4.34 -14.48 -13.98
C ARG A 93 5.60 -13.88 -13.34
N LEU A 94 6.41 -13.20 -14.15
CA LEU A 94 7.63 -12.56 -13.63
C LEU A 94 7.31 -11.37 -12.72
N ALA A 95 6.19 -10.67 -12.94
CA ALA A 95 5.71 -9.65 -12.02
C ALA A 95 5.38 -10.24 -10.66
N THR A 96 4.60 -11.35 -10.61
CA THR A 96 4.28 -12.08 -9.38
C THR A 96 5.53 -12.53 -8.64
N ASP A 97 6.44 -13.24 -9.33
CA ASP A 97 7.71 -13.74 -8.75
C ASP A 97 8.51 -12.59 -8.12
N SER A 98 8.55 -11.43 -8.80
CA SER A 98 9.28 -10.23 -8.34
C SER A 98 8.62 -9.56 -7.15
N TYR A 99 7.29 -9.46 -7.12
CA TYR A 99 6.53 -8.96 -5.96
C TYR A 99 6.71 -9.86 -4.74
N GLU A 100 6.56 -11.17 -4.91
CA GLU A 100 6.76 -12.15 -3.82
C GLU A 100 8.15 -12.02 -3.23
N LYS A 101 9.18 -11.88 -4.08
CA LYS A 101 10.54 -11.69 -3.63
C LYS A 101 10.73 -10.38 -2.87
N ALA A 102 10.15 -9.28 -3.33
CA ALA A 102 10.21 -8.00 -2.64
C ALA A 102 9.55 -8.07 -1.26
N VAL A 103 8.36 -8.67 -1.15
CA VAL A 103 7.65 -8.87 0.14
C VAL A 103 8.43 -9.80 1.06
N GLN A 104 9.05 -10.87 0.52
CA GLN A 104 9.87 -11.77 1.32
C GLN A 104 11.10 -11.08 1.93
N ILE A 105 11.75 -10.18 1.18
CA ILE A 105 12.93 -9.44 1.64
C ILE A 105 12.54 -8.33 2.62
N ALA A 106 11.46 -7.61 2.34
CA ALA A 106 10.98 -6.49 3.14
C ALA A 106 9.53 -6.69 3.62
N PRO A 107 9.29 -7.62 4.57
CA PRO A 107 7.93 -8.02 4.97
C PRO A 107 7.17 -6.96 5.77
N ARG A 108 7.82 -5.84 6.12
CA ARG A 108 7.20 -4.68 6.77
C ARG A 108 7.14 -3.45 5.87
N ASP A 109 7.50 -3.58 4.61
CA ASP A 109 7.31 -2.49 3.64
C ASP A 109 5.86 -2.46 3.17
N PHE A 110 5.07 -1.57 3.77
CA PHE A 110 3.65 -1.42 3.45
C PHE A 110 3.40 -0.93 2.02
N ASN A 111 4.36 -0.20 1.40
CA ASN A 111 4.22 0.23 0.02
C ASN A 111 4.31 -0.95 -0.94
N VAL A 112 5.27 -1.84 -0.72
CA VAL A 112 5.42 -3.07 -1.52
C VAL A 112 4.21 -3.98 -1.35
N GLN A 113 3.75 -4.19 -0.11
CA GLN A 113 2.56 -5.00 0.17
C GLN A 113 1.29 -4.42 -0.48
N ASN A 114 1.07 -3.10 -0.35
CA ASN A 114 -0.07 -2.43 -0.98
C ASN A 114 -0.02 -2.51 -2.51
N ALA A 115 1.16 -2.31 -3.11
CA ALA A 115 1.31 -2.42 -4.57
C ALA A 115 1.06 -3.85 -5.06
N TYR A 116 1.61 -4.86 -4.37
CA TYR A 116 1.34 -6.26 -4.68
C TYR A 116 -0.14 -6.61 -4.53
N ALA A 117 -0.81 -6.10 -3.49
CA ALA A 117 -2.23 -6.29 -3.30
C ALA A 117 -3.06 -5.70 -4.45
N VAL A 118 -2.73 -4.48 -4.92
CA VAL A 118 -3.39 -3.85 -6.08
C VAL A 118 -3.17 -4.69 -7.34
N PHE A 119 -1.94 -5.17 -7.57
CA PHE A 119 -1.65 -6.08 -8.67
C PHE A 119 -2.51 -7.34 -8.62
N LEU A 120 -2.53 -8.06 -7.50
CA LEU A 120 -3.35 -9.26 -7.31
C LEU A 120 -4.85 -8.98 -7.55
N CYS A 121 -5.34 -7.84 -7.07
CA CYS A 121 -6.72 -7.42 -7.28
C CYS A 121 -7.05 -7.23 -8.76
N ASN A 122 -6.17 -6.58 -9.53
CA ASN A 122 -6.36 -6.36 -10.98
C ASN A 122 -6.45 -7.69 -11.75
N TYR A 123 -5.82 -8.74 -11.24
CA TYR A 123 -5.87 -10.09 -11.81
C TYR A 123 -6.89 -10.99 -11.12
N ARG A 124 -7.80 -10.41 -10.30
CA ARG A 124 -8.91 -11.09 -9.62
C ARG A 124 -8.51 -12.11 -8.56
N GLU A 125 -7.27 -12.07 -8.10
CA GLU A 125 -6.77 -12.85 -6.97
C GLU A 125 -7.15 -12.17 -5.63
N PHE A 126 -8.48 -12.00 -5.43
CA PHE A 126 -9.03 -11.14 -4.39
C PHE A 126 -8.66 -11.54 -2.96
N ASP A 127 -8.60 -12.84 -2.67
CA ASP A 127 -8.28 -13.31 -1.32
C ASP A 127 -6.80 -13.08 -0.99
N ALA A 128 -5.91 -13.33 -1.95
CA ALA A 128 -4.49 -13.01 -1.82
C ALA A 128 -4.26 -11.49 -1.74
N ALA A 129 -4.98 -10.70 -2.55
CA ALA A 129 -4.94 -9.24 -2.48
C ALA A 129 -5.33 -8.74 -1.08
N ARG A 130 -6.44 -9.24 -0.53
CA ARG A 130 -6.89 -8.89 0.82
C ARG A 130 -5.83 -9.19 1.87
N GLU A 131 -5.20 -10.36 1.80
CA GLU A 131 -4.15 -10.72 2.75
C GLU A 131 -2.98 -9.71 2.74
N GLN A 132 -2.54 -9.27 1.57
CA GLN A 132 -1.48 -8.27 1.45
C GLN A 132 -1.95 -6.89 1.94
N PHE A 133 -3.18 -6.45 1.62
CA PHE A 133 -3.74 -5.22 2.17
C PHE A 133 -3.79 -5.26 3.69
N ASP A 134 -4.30 -6.35 4.29
CA ASP A 134 -4.40 -6.48 5.75
C ASP A 134 -3.02 -6.48 6.42
N ARG A 135 -1.99 -7.04 5.78
CA ARG A 135 -0.61 -6.94 6.25
C ARG A 135 -0.11 -5.50 6.22
N ALA A 136 -0.30 -4.80 5.11
CA ALA A 136 0.13 -3.40 4.95
C ALA A 136 -0.57 -2.47 5.95
N ILE A 137 -1.87 -2.68 6.22
CA ILE A 137 -2.66 -1.89 7.19
C ILE A 137 -2.13 -2.08 8.63
N LYS A 138 -1.66 -3.28 8.97
CA LYS A 138 -1.14 -3.61 10.30
C LYS A 138 0.28 -3.08 10.56
N VAL A 139 0.99 -2.62 9.55
CA VAL A 139 2.30 -2.00 9.74
C VAL A 139 2.12 -0.67 10.46
N THR A 140 2.74 -0.55 11.65
CA THR A 140 2.58 0.64 12.52
C THR A 140 3.13 1.90 11.87
N GLU A 141 4.16 1.76 11.06
CA GLU A 141 4.84 2.83 10.32
C GLU A 141 4.08 3.26 9.05
N ASN A 142 2.94 2.63 8.76
CA ASN A 142 2.11 3.01 7.62
C ASN A 142 1.36 4.31 7.91
N ASP A 143 1.96 5.42 7.53
CA ASP A 143 1.41 6.78 7.64
C ASP A 143 0.31 7.09 6.59
N ASN A 144 0.17 6.22 5.57
CA ASN A 144 -0.84 6.29 4.52
C ASN A 144 -1.85 5.13 4.60
N SER A 145 -2.12 4.61 5.79
CA SER A 145 -2.99 3.45 5.96
C SER A 145 -4.42 3.70 5.49
N GLU A 146 -4.92 4.95 5.49
CA GLU A 146 -6.22 5.31 4.90
C GLU A 146 -6.25 5.08 3.38
N SER A 147 -5.14 5.32 2.68
CA SER A 147 -5.03 5.00 1.25
C SER A 147 -5.04 3.49 1.02
N THR A 148 -4.28 2.73 1.82
CA THR A 148 -4.25 1.26 1.75
C THR A 148 -5.64 0.66 2.00
N MET A 149 -6.36 1.15 3.03
CA MET A 149 -7.73 0.73 3.33
C MET A 149 -8.69 1.06 2.17
N THR A 150 -8.53 2.22 1.56
CA THR A 150 -9.36 2.62 0.41
C THR A 150 -9.09 1.72 -0.80
N ASN A 151 -7.84 1.40 -1.10
CA ASN A 151 -7.48 0.44 -2.15
C ASN A 151 -8.08 -0.96 -1.88
N ALA A 152 -8.04 -1.42 -0.63
CA ALA A 152 -8.66 -2.67 -0.22
C ALA A 152 -10.18 -2.64 -0.45
N GLY A 153 -10.85 -1.55 -0.08
CA GLY A 153 -12.28 -1.35 -0.33
C GLY A 153 -12.63 -1.38 -1.81
N VAL A 154 -11.88 -0.67 -2.65
CA VAL A 154 -12.05 -0.68 -4.12
C VAL A 154 -11.86 -2.09 -4.69
N CYS A 155 -10.89 -2.83 -4.19
CA CYS A 155 -10.69 -4.22 -4.58
C CYS A 155 -11.91 -5.11 -4.22
N MET A 156 -12.45 -4.95 -3.02
CA MET A 156 -13.62 -5.73 -2.59
C MET A 156 -14.90 -5.35 -3.35
N MET A 157 -15.03 -4.13 -3.85
CA MET A 157 -16.11 -3.79 -4.78
C MET A 157 -16.04 -4.58 -6.10
N GLN A 158 -14.85 -4.92 -6.59
CA GLN A 158 -14.68 -5.76 -7.78
C GLN A 158 -15.04 -7.23 -7.52
N LYS A 159 -14.92 -7.70 -6.28
CA LYS A 159 -15.36 -9.03 -5.83
C LYS A 159 -16.86 -9.12 -5.55
N PRO A 160 -17.65 -8.10 -5.73
CA PRO A 160 -18.91 -7.63 -5.16
C PRO A 160 -19.14 -7.99 -3.67
N ASP A 161 -18.10 -7.84 -2.85
CA ASP A 161 -18.19 -7.94 -1.40
C ASP A 161 -18.41 -6.53 -0.80
N HIS A 162 -19.64 -6.05 -0.94
CA HIS A 162 -20.02 -4.67 -0.60
C HIS A 162 -19.89 -4.38 0.89
N GLU A 163 -20.15 -5.36 1.76
CA GLU A 163 -20.02 -5.18 3.20
C GLU A 163 -18.57 -4.99 3.62
N LEU A 164 -17.67 -5.81 3.08
CA LEU A 164 -16.25 -5.70 3.36
C LEU A 164 -15.65 -4.43 2.74
N ALA A 165 -16.09 -4.04 1.53
CA ALA A 165 -15.68 -2.78 0.91
C ALA A 165 -16.07 -1.58 1.79
N GLU A 166 -17.33 -1.53 2.26
CA GLU A 166 -17.79 -0.48 3.17
C GLU A 166 -16.98 -0.45 4.46
N SER A 167 -16.68 -1.62 5.03
CA SER A 167 -15.88 -1.71 6.24
C SER A 167 -14.50 -1.06 6.08
N TYR A 168 -13.80 -1.35 4.99
CA TYR A 168 -12.50 -0.73 4.70
C TYR A 168 -12.61 0.79 4.51
N PHE A 169 -13.58 1.28 3.75
CA PHE A 169 -13.76 2.74 3.56
C PHE A 169 -14.08 3.44 4.89
N ARG A 170 -14.91 2.84 5.74
CA ARG A 170 -15.20 3.39 7.08
C ARG A 170 -13.98 3.39 7.98
N GLN A 171 -13.13 2.38 7.92
CA GLN A 171 -11.86 2.36 8.64
C GLN A 171 -10.93 3.49 8.16
N ALA A 172 -10.85 3.73 6.84
CA ALA A 172 -10.10 4.86 6.30
C ALA A 172 -10.61 6.21 6.84
N LEU A 173 -11.96 6.41 6.89
CA LEU A 173 -12.56 7.62 7.44
C LEU A 173 -12.42 7.73 8.98
N ALA A 174 -12.31 6.62 9.70
CA ALA A 174 -12.04 6.64 11.13
C ALA A 174 -10.62 7.18 11.43
N ARG A 175 -9.66 6.93 10.54
CA ARG A 175 -8.31 7.49 10.66
C ARG A 175 -8.24 8.93 10.14
N LYS A 176 -8.88 9.22 9.01
CA LYS A 176 -8.89 10.54 8.39
C LYS A 176 -10.32 10.90 7.94
N PRO A 177 -11.08 11.59 8.80
CA PRO A 177 -12.52 11.82 8.60
C PRO A 177 -12.92 12.47 7.27
N ASN A 178 -12.04 13.28 6.69
CA ASN A 178 -12.26 13.97 5.41
C ASN A 178 -11.36 13.41 4.29
N TYR A 179 -11.04 12.10 4.33
CA TYR A 179 -10.28 11.50 3.27
C TYR A 179 -11.13 11.38 2.01
N SER A 180 -10.84 12.23 1.03
CA SER A 180 -11.64 12.48 -0.17
C SER A 180 -11.96 11.20 -0.93
N GLU A 181 -10.95 10.36 -1.16
CA GLU A 181 -11.11 9.12 -1.93
C GLU A 181 -12.10 8.17 -1.25
N ALA A 182 -11.99 7.95 0.06
CA ALA A 182 -12.92 7.09 0.79
C ALA A 182 -14.34 7.65 0.81
N LEU A 183 -14.51 8.98 0.90
CA LEU A 183 -15.83 9.63 0.82
C LEU A 183 -16.48 9.39 -0.54
N LEU A 184 -15.72 9.59 -1.61
CA LEU A 184 -16.21 9.37 -2.97
C LEU A 184 -16.57 7.90 -3.20
N GLN A 185 -15.68 6.98 -2.82
CA GLN A 185 -15.91 5.54 -2.99
C GLN A 185 -17.12 5.05 -2.17
N LEU A 186 -17.35 5.58 -0.97
CA LEU A 186 -18.56 5.30 -0.19
C LEU A 186 -19.81 5.85 -0.88
N SER A 187 -19.76 7.03 -1.47
CA SER A 187 -20.90 7.55 -2.23
C SER A 187 -21.23 6.65 -3.42
N VAL A 188 -20.22 6.22 -4.17
CA VAL A 188 -20.38 5.29 -5.31
C VAL A 188 -20.94 3.94 -4.84
N LEU A 189 -20.39 3.37 -3.79
CA LEU A 189 -20.84 2.10 -3.21
C LEU A 189 -22.30 2.20 -2.76
N LYS A 190 -22.66 3.23 -2.00
CA LYS A 190 -24.02 3.45 -1.50
C LYS A 190 -25.03 3.70 -2.63
N PHE A 191 -24.59 4.38 -3.68
CA PHE A 191 -25.41 4.51 -4.88
C PHE A 191 -25.65 3.16 -5.57
N SER A 192 -24.63 2.33 -5.71
CA SER A 192 -24.74 1.01 -6.35
C SER A 192 -25.58 0.02 -5.53
N THR A 193 -25.64 0.19 -4.20
CA THR A 193 -26.47 -0.60 -3.29
C THR A 193 -27.83 0.03 -2.99
N GLU A 194 -28.23 1.05 -3.77
CA GLU A 194 -29.51 1.76 -3.71
C GLU A 194 -29.79 2.51 -2.39
N ASP A 195 -28.75 2.69 -1.54
CA ASP A 195 -28.83 3.53 -0.35
C ASP A 195 -28.54 5.00 -0.72
N TYR A 196 -29.48 5.61 -1.48
CA TYR A 196 -29.30 6.93 -2.07
C TYR A 196 -29.14 8.06 -1.04
N LEU A 197 -29.77 7.93 0.14
CA LEU A 197 -29.62 8.92 1.21
C LEU A 197 -28.19 8.93 1.76
N ALA A 198 -27.61 7.74 1.99
CA ALA A 198 -26.21 7.64 2.41
C ALA A 198 -25.27 8.09 1.30
N ALA A 199 -25.56 7.75 0.02
CA ALA A 199 -24.79 8.21 -1.13
C ALA A 199 -24.72 9.75 -1.18
N ARG A 200 -25.86 10.43 -1.03
CA ARG A 200 -25.95 11.90 -0.91
C ARG A 200 -25.07 12.43 0.21
N ALA A 201 -25.19 11.84 1.41
CA ALA A 201 -24.47 12.33 2.57
C ALA A 201 -22.94 12.25 2.39
N PHE A 202 -22.42 11.15 1.80
CA PHE A 202 -21.00 11.02 1.53
C PHE A 202 -20.54 11.95 0.38
N LEU A 203 -21.34 12.11 -0.67
CA LEU A 203 -21.03 13.04 -1.77
C LEU A 203 -20.98 14.49 -1.26
N GLN A 204 -21.91 14.94 -0.44
CA GLN A 204 -21.92 16.29 0.11
C GLN A 204 -20.69 16.53 1.00
N ARG A 205 -20.27 15.54 1.79
CA ARG A 205 -19.01 15.64 2.57
C ARG A 205 -17.78 15.77 1.65
N TYR A 206 -17.75 15.02 0.56
CA TYR A 206 -16.69 15.15 -0.45
C TYR A 206 -16.66 16.55 -1.05
N LEU A 207 -17.81 17.06 -1.52
CA LEU A 207 -17.95 18.37 -2.15
C LEU A 207 -17.62 19.53 -1.21
N GLY A 208 -17.80 19.35 0.08
CA GLY A 208 -17.47 20.36 1.09
C GLY A 208 -15.96 20.69 1.21
N SER A 209 -15.08 19.88 0.63
CA SER A 209 -13.62 20.05 0.74
C SER A 209 -12.88 19.86 -0.57
N ASN A 210 -13.58 19.54 -1.67
CA ASN A 210 -12.95 19.23 -2.94
C ASN A 210 -13.66 19.97 -4.09
N VAL A 211 -12.88 20.30 -5.13
CA VAL A 211 -13.44 20.81 -6.39
C VAL A 211 -13.89 19.59 -7.21
N PRO A 212 -15.18 19.49 -7.54
CA PRO A 212 -15.69 18.34 -8.28
C PRO A 212 -15.33 18.42 -9.76
N SER A 213 -15.19 17.27 -10.40
CA SER A 213 -15.21 17.09 -11.85
C SER A 213 -16.64 16.84 -12.34
N ALA A 214 -16.84 16.87 -13.66
CA ALA A 214 -18.17 16.69 -14.25
C ALA A 214 -18.82 15.34 -13.88
N ASP A 215 -18.05 14.26 -13.84
CA ASP A 215 -18.51 12.92 -13.46
C ASP A 215 -18.99 12.84 -12.02
N ILE A 216 -18.31 13.54 -11.10
CA ILE A 216 -18.70 13.60 -9.69
C ILE A 216 -19.99 14.40 -9.50
N LEU A 217 -20.13 15.53 -10.19
CA LEU A 217 -21.39 16.29 -10.20
C LEU A 217 -22.52 15.47 -10.83
N TYR A 218 -22.22 14.69 -11.87
CA TYR A 218 -23.21 13.82 -12.50
C TYR A 218 -23.63 12.65 -11.59
N LEU A 219 -22.75 12.16 -10.74
CA LEU A 219 -23.16 11.25 -9.66
C LEU A 219 -24.20 11.93 -8.75
N GLY A 220 -24.03 13.21 -8.44
CA GLY A 220 -25.01 14.02 -7.71
C GLY A 220 -26.36 14.08 -8.44
N VAL A 221 -26.36 14.40 -9.74
CA VAL A 221 -27.60 14.39 -10.59
C VAL A 221 -28.33 13.05 -10.45
N ARG A 222 -27.63 11.93 -10.59
CA ARG A 222 -28.21 10.59 -10.52
C ARG A 222 -28.74 10.23 -9.12
N ILE A 223 -28.07 10.66 -8.07
CA ILE A 223 -28.50 10.46 -6.69
C ILE A 223 -29.81 11.21 -6.46
N GLU A 224 -29.86 12.50 -6.85
CA GLU A 224 -31.05 13.33 -6.64
C GLU A 224 -32.25 12.89 -7.50
N GLU A 225 -31.99 12.41 -8.72
CA GLU A 225 -33.01 11.77 -9.56
C GLU A 225 -33.65 10.57 -8.84
N LYS A 226 -32.84 9.70 -8.23
CA LYS A 226 -33.33 8.53 -7.47
C LYS A 226 -34.08 8.91 -6.19
N LEU A 227 -33.73 10.05 -5.59
CA LEU A 227 -34.40 10.57 -4.40
C LEU A 227 -35.65 11.41 -4.73
N GLY A 228 -35.86 11.75 -5.99
CA GLY A 228 -36.97 12.62 -6.44
C GLY A 228 -36.78 14.08 -6.03
N ASP A 229 -35.57 14.53 -5.80
CA ASP A 229 -35.26 15.94 -5.48
C ASP A 229 -34.88 16.70 -6.75
N ASP A 230 -35.92 17.13 -7.48
CA ASP A 230 -35.76 17.84 -8.76
C ASP A 230 -34.97 19.16 -8.61
N ARG A 231 -35.10 19.83 -7.46
CA ARG A 231 -34.36 21.07 -7.23
C ARG A 231 -32.85 20.80 -7.14
N ALA A 232 -32.43 19.87 -6.28
CA ALA A 232 -31.02 19.55 -6.13
C ALA A 232 -30.45 18.95 -7.42
N ARG A 233 -31.24 18.13 -8.13
CA ARG A 233 -30.88 17.60 -9.46
C ARG A 233 -30.56 18.73 -10.43
N THR A 234 -31.43 19.74 -10.50
CA THR A 234 -31.26 20.91 -11.38
C THR A 234 -30.01 21.70 -10.99
N GLU A 235 -29.79 21.95 -9.71
CA GLU A 235 -28.58 22.66 -9.22
C GLU A 235 -27.28 21.99 -9.71
N TYR A 236 -27.15 20.66 -9.60
CA TYR A 236 -26.00 19.92 -10.13
C TYR A 236 -25.92 19.98 -11.67
N SER A 237 -27.06 19.84 -12.35
CA SER A 237 -27.13 19.90 -13.83
C SER A 237 -26.66 21.26 -14.36
N ASP A 238 -27.16 22.34 -13.79
CA ASP A 238 -26.77 23.71 -14.14
C ASP A 238 -25.29 23.98 -13.88
N GLN A 239 -24.76 23.42 -12.81
CA GLN A 239 -23.33 23.52 -12.53
C GLN A 239 -22.50 22.81 -13.60
N ILE A 240 -22.88 21.61 -14.03
CA ILE A 240 -22.19 20.89 -15.11
C ILE A 240 -22.26 21.69 -16.42
N LEU A 241 -23.43 22.17 -16.80
CA LEU A 241 -23.61 22.94 -18.04
C LEU A 241 -22.82 24.26 -18.05
N ARG A 242 -22.67 24.90 -16.91
CA ARG A 242 -21.89 26.13 -16.73
C ARG A 242 -20.39 25.90 -16.71
N GLU A 243 -19.92 24.93 -15.93
CA GLU A 243 -18.49 24.74 -15.64
C GLU A 243 -17.81 23.74 -16.59
N PHE A 244 -18.57 22.78 -17.13
CA PHE A 244 -18.09 21.69 -18.00
C PHE A 244 -18.92 21.53 -19.28
N PRO A 245 -19.20 22.60 -20.06
CA PRO A 245 -20.17 22.58 -21.17
C PRO A 245 -19.83 21.61 -22.30
N THR A 246 -18.56 21.19 -22.41
CA THR A 246 -18.10 20.28 -23.47
C THR A 246 -17.95 18.83 -22.97
N SER A 247 -18.25 18.56 -21.70
CA SER A 247 -18.13 17.21 -21.11
C SER A 247 -19.17 16.23 -21.69
N SER A 248 -18.90 14.94 -21.52
CA SER A 248 -19.87 13.89 -21.85
C SER A 248 -21.11 13.97 -20.97
N GLU A 249 -20.96 14.43 -19.73
CA GLU A 249 -22.01 14.60 -18.74
C GLU A 249 -22.98 15.73 -19.13
N ALA A 250 -22.45 16.86 -19.63
CA ALA A 250 -23.26 17.94 -20.15
C ALA A 250 -24.13 17.47 -21.33
N ARG A 251 -23.58 16.67 -22.24
CA ARG A 251 -24.35 16.09 -23.35
C ARG A 251 -25.48 15.19 -22.87
N LYS A 252 -25.21 14.31 -21.88
CA LYS A 252 -26.24 13.44 -21.30
C LYS A 252 -27.38 14.23 -20.68
N ILE A 253 -27.10 15.36 -20.02
CA ILE A 253 -28.12 16.24 -19.44
C ILE A 253 -28.98 16.86 -20.53
N LEU A 254 -28.38 17.39 -21.62
CA LEU A 254 -29.13 18.01 -22.74
C LEU A 254 -29.97 17.00 -23.53
N GLU A 255 -29.57 15.73 -23.56
CA GLU A 255 -30.32 14.67 -24.25
C GLU A 255 -31.49 14.11 -23.41
N SER A 256 -31.43 14.29 -22.07
CA SER A 256 -32.44 13.76 -21.14
C SER A 256 -33.51 14.77 -20.71
N GLY A 257 -33.37 16.03 -21.07
CA GLY A 257 -34.33 17.11 -20.79
C GLY A 257 -35.13 17.45 -22.02
#